data_fd6fd374f5bd6158ecb82dcf60d8aaf0
#
_entry.id   fd6fd374f5bd6158ecb82dcf60d8aaf0
#
_cell.length_a   1.000
_cell.length_b   1.000
_cell.length_c   1.000
_cell.angle_alpha   90.00
_cell.angle_beta   90.00
_cell.angle_gamma   90.00
#
_symmetry.space_group_name_H-M   'P 1'
#
loop_
_entity.id
_entity.type
_entity.pdbx_description
1 polymer ?
#
loop_
_entity_poly.entity_id
_entity_poly.type
_entity_poly.pdbx_seq_one_letter_code
_entity_poly.pdbx_strand_id
1 'polypeptide(L)'
;MKILIGADLVPTKSNFELFNNADTDALLGKELKELLNSADYTIFNLEVPLADEETPIEKNGPALLAPGSTVKGLKAINPHCFAIANNHILDQGEKGLFSTMDALKENGIAFFGAGKTQKEAKKAHIFTVGGKTVGVYACVEHEFSVVTDKTAGANPFDPLETPDEVAELKKTCDYVTVLYHGGKEHYRYPSPRLRKVCRKLIDKGADLVICQHSHCIGAKEEYNGGTIVYGQGNFLFDMLQTECWQTGLLIKLDDDFKIEYIPVVKDKNCVRIADEKQKAEILDGFYKRSEECLSQELVEKKYADFAETMKDYYALSLLCRKRTFLFRALNKITHGRFSKAVIKKHFTKSDKLKIINFIECEAHNELLLKGLDTIDK
;
A
#
# COMPACT_ATOMS: atom_id res chain seq x y z
N MET A 1 22.42 15.00 -5.37
CA MET A 1 21.66 13.75 -5.35
C MET A 1 20.17 14.04 -5.30
N LYS A 2 19.37 13.34 -6.07
CA LYS A 2 17.92 13.44 -6.09
C LYS A 2 17.31 12.05 -6.18
N ILE A 3 16.76 11.55 -5.08
CA ILE A 3 16.01 10.29 -5.05
C ILE A 3 14.52 10.64 -5.01
N LEU A 4 13.73 10.01 -5.86
CA LEU A 4 12.27 10.14 -5.86
C LEU A 4 11.63 8.79 -5.51
N ILE A 5 10.72 8.82 -4.54
CA ILE A 5 9.93 7.66 -4.13
C ILE A 5 8.47 7.97 -4.41
N GLY A 6 7.92 7.26 -5.40
CA GLY A 6 6.52 7.36 -5.79
C GLY A 6 5.63 6.40 -5.02
N ALA A 7 4.34 6.68 -5.09
CA ALA A 7 3.28 5.89 -4.48
C ALA A 7 2.80 4.76 -5.41
N ASP A 8 1.60 4.26 -5.16
CA ASP A 8 0.96 3.14 -5.87
C ASP A 8 0.76 3.48 -7.34
N LEU A 9 1.34 2.65 -8.21
CA LEU A 9 1.29 2.76 -9.65
C LEU A 9 0.65 1.50 -10.22
N VAL A 10 -0.47 1.70 -10.92
CA VAL A 10 -1.26 0.64 -11.54
C VAL A 10 -1.72 1.08 -12.92
N PRO A 11 -1.18 0.53 -14.01
CA PRO A 11 -1.84 0.63 -15.31
C PRO A 11 -3.25 0.03 -15.23
N THR A 12 -4.25 0.74 -15.72
CA THR A 12 -5.65 0.34 -15.72
C THR A 12 -6.23 0.33 -17.14
N LYS A 13 -7.38 -0.27 -17.33
CA LYS A 13 -8.06 -0.32 -18.64
C LYS A 13 -8.23 1.06 -19.28
N SER A 14 -8.32 2.11 -18.47
CA SER A 14 -8.50 3.49 -18.95
C SER A 14 -7.23 4.07 -19.60
N ASN A 15 -6.04 3.54 -19.27
CA ASN A 15 -4.75 4.06 -19.74
C ASN A 15 -3.78 2.99 -20.28
N PHE A 16 -4.21 1.73 -20.44
CA PHE A 16 -3.37 0.69 -21.05
C PHE A 16 -2.77 1.11 -22.39
N GLU A 17 -3.55 1.80 -23.21
CA GLU A 17 -3.09 2.26 -24.53
C GLU A 17 -1.93 3.26 -24.41
N LEU A 18 -2.01 4.19 -23.45
CA LEU A 18 -0.94 5.15 -23.19
C LEU A 18 0.34 4.46 -22.71
N PHE A 19 0.22 3.46 -21.84
CA PHE A 19 1.36 2.63 -21.42
C PHE A 19 1.93 1.80 -22.57
N ASN A 20 1.09 1.17 -23.38
CA ASN A 20 1.52 0.35 -24.52
C ASN A 20 2.28 1.16 -25.58
N ASN A 21 1.88 2.43 -25.75
CA ASN A 21 2.50 3.36 -26.69
C ASN A 21 3.67 4.15 -26.04
N ALA A 22 3.95 3.94 -24.75
CA ALA A 22 4.92 4.71 -23.97
C ALA A 22 4.70 6.24 -24.06
N ASP A 23 3.44 6.67 -24.12
CA ASP A 23 3.06 8.07 -24.21
C ASP A 23 3.19 8.77 -22.86
N THR A 24 4.43 9.06 -22.49
CA THR A 24 4.75 9.71 -21.22
C THR A 24 4.26 11.15 -21.14
N ASP A 25 4.11 11.84 -22.24
CA ASP A 25 3.60 13.21 -22.27
C ASP A 25 2.11 13.22 -21.91
N ALA A 26 1.33 12.27 -22.41
CA ALA A 26 -0.04 12.10 -21.99
C ALA A 26 -0.13 11.59 -20.53
N LEU A 27 0.66 10.57 -20.14
CA LEU A 27 0.60 9.99 -18.79
C LEU A 27 0.98 10.97 -17.68
N LEU A 28 2.05 11.76 -17.87
CA LEU A 28 2.69 12.55 -16.81
C LEU A 28 2.56 14.07 -17.01
N GLY A 29 2.44 14.51 -18.28
CA GLY A 29 2.66 15.90 -18.64
C GLY A 29 4.14 16.30 -18.55
N LYS A 30 4.45 17.48 -19.05
CA LYS A 30 5.84 17.94 -19.22
C LYS A 30 6.59 18.06 -17.89
N GLU A 31 6.02 18.75 -16.92
CA GLU A 31 6.69 19.08 -15.66
C GLU A 31 7.04 17.84 -14.82
N LEU A 32 6.10 16.92 -14.66
CA LEU A 32 6.35 15.69 -13.92
C LEU A 32 7.34 14.78 -14.65
N LYS A 33 7.25 14.70 -15.99
CA LYS A 33 8.23 13.98 -16.81
C LYS A 33 9.64 14.54 -16.66
N GLU A 34 9.81 15.86 -16.69
CA GLU A 34 11.11 16.52 -16.48
C GLU A 34 11.64 16.25 -15.06
N LEU A 35 10.77 16.30 -14.06
CA LEU A 35 11.15 15.99 -12.68
C LEU A 35 11.68 14.56 -12.55
N LEU A 36 10.96 13.57 -13.09
CA LEU A 36 11.35 12.16 -13.03
C LEU A 36 12.66 11.90 -13.80
N ASN A 37 12.81 12.51 -14.97
CA ASN A 37 14.04 12.37 -15.78
C ASN A 37 15.26 13.05 -15.15
N SER A 38 15.06 14.03 -14.27
CA SER A 38 16.14 14.74 -13.55
C SER A 38 16.57 14.05 -12.27
N ALA A 39 15.92 12.95 -11.88
CA ALA A 39 16.27 12.22 -10.68
C ALA A 39 17.45 11.27 -10.92
N ASP A 40 18.33 11.17 -9.93
CA ASP A 40 19.42 10.21 -9.93
C ASP A 40 18.95 8.79 -9.61
N TYR A 41 17.84 8.66 -8.87
CA TYR A 41 17.19 7.39 -8.58
C TYR A 41 15.68 7.55 -8.38
N THR A 42 14.88 6.63 -8.95
CA THR A 42 13.42 6.64 -8.85
C THR A 42 12.89 5.27 -8.44
N ILE A 43 12.00 5.23 -7.46
CA ILE A 43 11.35 4.02 -6.93
C ILE A 43 9.86 4.24 -6.94
N PHE A 44 9.07 3.24 -7.39
CA PHE A 44 7.62 3.23 -7.31
C PHE A 44 7.13 1.90 -6.74
N ASN A 45 5.92 1.86 -6.18
CA ASN A 45 5.22 0.61 -5.89
C ASN A 45 4.40 0.20 -7.12
N LEU A 46 4.74 -0.94 -7.73
CA LEU A 46 3.94 -1.53 -8.81
C LEU A 46 2.90 -2.46 -8.18
N GLU A 47 1.66 -1.96 -8.02
CA GLU A 47 0.60 -2.64 -7.28
C GLU A 47 -0.33 -3.46 -8.20
N VAL A 48 0.24 -4.13 -9.18
CA VAL A 48 -0.50 -4.96 -10.12
C VAL A 48 0.43 -5.97 -10.78
N PRO A 49 0.01 -7.24 -10.98
CA PRO A 49 0.75 -8.17 -11.81
C PRO A 49 0.63 -7.80 -13.29
N LEU A 50 1.74 -7.96 -14.01
CA LEU A 50 1.85 -7.81 -15.47
C LEU A 50 1.74 -9.19 -16.11
N ALA A 51 0.62 -9.49 -16.76
CA ALA A 51 0.45 -10.76 -17.47
C ALA A 51 -0.59 -10.63 -18.58
N ASP A 52 -0.48 -11.51 -19.59
CA ASP A 52 -1.41 -11.54 -20.72
C ASP A 52 -2.50 -12.62 -20.56
N GLU A 53 -2.31 -13.54 -19.62
CA GLU A 53 -3.29 -14.58 -19.26
C GLU A 53 -3.98 -14.22 -17.95
N GLU A 54 -5.30 -14.26 -17.93
CA GLU A 54 -6.11 -14.03 -16.73
C GLU A 54 -6.22 -15.34 -15.93
N THR A 55 -5.57 -15.38 -14.75
CA THR A 55 -5.55 -16.55 -13.85
C THR A 55 -5.76 -16.10 -12.39
N PRO A 56 -6.93 -15.48 -12.08
CA PRO A 56 -7.15 -14.88 -10.78
C PRO A 56 -7.15 -15.93 -9.66
N ILE A 57 -6.53 -15.56 -8.53
CA ILE A 57 -6.64 -16.36 -7.30
C ILE A 57 -8.00 -16.14 -6.63
N GLU A 58 -8.43 -17.10 -5.84
CA GLU A 58 -9.57 -16.93 -4.96
C GLU A 58 -9.20 -16.02 -3.79
N LYS A 59 -9.84 -14.86 -3.70
CA LYS A 59 -9.61 -13.86 -2.62
C LYS A 59 -10.84 -13.00 -2.36
N ASN A 60 -10.83 -12.33 -1.24
CA ASN A 60 -11.79 -11.25 -1.00
C ASN A 60 -11.25 -9.95 -1.61
N GLY A 61 -12.05 -9.28 -2.44
CA GLY A 61 -11.65 -8.07 -3.15
C GLY A 61 -11.38 -8.30 -4.65
N PRO A 62 -10.98 -7.25 -5.39
CA PRO A 62 -10.71 -7.35 -6.82
C PRO A 62 -9.39 -8.09 -7.08
N ALA A 63 -9.35 -8.86 -8.15
CA ALA A 63 -8.13 -9.39 -8.73
C ALA A 63 -7.68 -8.45 -9.85
N LEU A 64 -6.54 -7.79 -9.67
CA LEU A 64 -5.97 -6.86 -10.65
C LEU A 64 -5.16 -7.61 -11.71
N LEU A 65 -5.08 -7.00 -12.89
CA LEU A 65 -4.26 -7.45 -14.01
C LEU A 65 -3.96 -6.28 -14.94
N ALA A 66 -2.71 -6.11 -15.33
CA ALA A 66 -2.33 -5.27 -16.44
C ALA A 66 -1.62 -6.10 -17.53
N PRO A 67 -1.85 -5.83 -18.83
CA PRO A 67 -1.16 -6.53 -19.91
C PRO A 67 0.36 -6.40 -19.79
N GLY A 68 1.10 -7.45 -20.09
CA GLY A 68 2.58 -7.44 -20.08
C GLY A 68 3.18 -6.34 -20.93
N SER A 69 2.51 -5.97 -22.04
CA SER A 69 2.93 -4.89 -22.94
C SER A 69 2.99 -3.50 -22.27
N THR A 70 2.27 -3.27 -21.16
CA THR A 70 2.28 -2.00 -20.40
C THR A 70 3.64 -1.69 -19.79
N VAL A 71 4.54 -2.70 -19.68
CA VAL A 71 5.92 -2.50 -19.24
C VAL A 71 6.67 -1.46 -20.06
N LYS A 72 6.28 -1.24 -21.33
CA LYS A 72 6.87 -0.20 -22.20
C LYS A 72 6.67 1.20 -21.62
N GLY A 73 5.45 1.51 -21.23
CA GLY A 73 5.11 2.79 -20.58
C GLY A 73 5.69 2.87 -19.16
N LEU A 74 5.69 1.76 -18.41
CA LEU A 74 6.36 1.69 -17.12
C LEU A 74 7.85 2.01 -17.25
N LYS A 75 8.54 1.48 -18.23
CA LYS A 75 9.95 1.82 -18.52
C LYS A 75 10.13 3.29 -18.91
N ALA A 76 9.22 3.82 -19.71
CA ALA A 76 9.29 5.18 -20.24
C ALA A 76 9.10 6.26 -19.17
N ILE A 77 8.43 5.97 -18.05
CA ILE A 77 8.35 6.90 -16.90
C ILE A 77 9.65 6.97 -16.09
N ASN A 78 10.70 6.29 -16.54
CA ASN A 78 12.05 6.29 -15.98
C ASN A 78 12.17 5.75 -14.54
N PRO A 79 11.59 4.58 -14.19
CA PRO A 79 11.83 3.93 -12.92
C PRO A 79 13.23 3.29 -12.93
N HIS A 80 13.97 3.45 -11.85
CA HIS A 80 15.17 2.66 -11.60
C HIS A 80 14.81 1.33 -10.96
N CYS A 81 13.76 1.34 -10.11
CA CYS A 81 13.33 0.18 -9.38
C CYS A 81 11.83 0.21 -9.06
N PHE A 82 11.19 -0.98 -9.03
CA PHE A 82 9.86 -1.17 -8.46
C PHE A 82 9.91 -1.96 -7.16
N ALA A 83 9.26 -1.44 -6.11
CA ALA A 83 8.79 -2.27 -5.02
C ALA A 83 7.57 -3.06 -5.50
N ILE A 84 7.54 -4.37 -5.24
CA ILE A 84 6.43 -5.26 -5.59
C ILE A 84 5.92 -6.04 -4.36
N ALA A 85 6.23 -5.56 -3.15
CA ALA A 85 5.66 -6.08 -1.91
C ALA A 85 4.31 -5.41 -1.65
N ASN A 86 3.24 -5.94 -2.22
CA ASN A 86 1.89 -5.43 -2.07
C ASN A 86 0.84 -6.55 -2.12
N ASN A 87 -0.40 -6.23 -1.75
CA ASN A 87 -1.50 -7.18 -1.66
C ASN A 87 -2.09 -7.62 -3.01
N HIS A 88 -1.64 -7.01 -4.12
CA HIS A 88 -2.12 -7.31 -5.46
C HIS A 88 -1.12 -8.10 -6.34
N ILE A 89 0.16 -8.19 -5.95
CA ILE A 89 1.18 -8.79 -6.83
C ILE A 89 0.91 -10.26 -7.16
N LEU A 90 0.16 -10.97 -6.32
CA LEU A 90 -0.22 -12.37 -6.53
C LEU A 90 -1.66 -12.54 -7.04
N ASP A 91 -2.33 -11.48 -7.46
CA ASP A 91 -3.72 -11.53 -7.93
C ASP A 91 -3.96 -12.50 -9.08
N GLN A 92 -2.94 -12.75 -9.89
CA GLN A 92 -2.93 -13.72 -10.99
C GLN A 92 -2.09 -14.97 -10.67
N GLY A 93 -1.95 -15.28 -9.38
CA GLY A 93 -1.16 -16.40 -8.89
C GLY A 93 0.34 -16.27 -9.16
N GLU A 94 1.07 -17.36 -8.95
CA GLU A 94 2.51 -17.40 -9.21
C GLU A 94 2.85 -17.12 -10.67
N LYS A 95 1.98 -17.50 -11.60
CA LYS A 95 2.17 -17.18 -13.04
C LYS A 95 2.20 -15.67 -13.27
N GLY A 96 1.27 -14.92 -12.69
CA GLY A 96 1.23 -13.46 -12.79
C GLY A 96 2.44 -12.80 -12.15
N LEU A 97 2.85 -13.26 -10.97
CA LEU A 97 4.07 -12.79 -10.30
C LEU A 97 5.31 -13.01 -11.16
N PHE A 98 5.51 -14.23 -11.68
CA PHE A 98 6.69 -14.56 -12.49
C PHE A 98 6.69 -13.80 -13.80
N SER A 99 5.54 -13.69 -14.48
CA SER A 99 5.39 -12.86 -15.67
C SER A 99 5.79 -11.40 -15.40
N THR A 100 5.40 -10.85 -14.26
CA THR A 100 5.79 -9.49 -13.84
C THR A 100 7.30 -9.37 -13.63
N MET A 101 7.89 -10.32 -12.89
CA MET A 101 9.33 -10.33 -12.62
C MET A 101 10.15 -10.46 -13.92
N ASP A 102 9.72 -11.32 -14.83
CA ASP A 102 10.37 -11.51 -16.13
C ASP A 102 10.23 -10.27 -17.01
N ALA A 103 9.03 -9.67 -17.09
CA ALA A 103 8.81 -8.45 -17.86
C ALA A 103 9.69 -7.28 -17.37
N LEU A 104 9.81 -7.10 -16.05
CA LEU A 104 10.68 -6.07 -15.46
C LEU A 104 12.15 -6.36 -15.76
N LYS A 105 12.59 -7.60 -15.56
CA LYS A 105 13.98 -8.02 -15.82
C LYS A 105 14.39 -7.87 -17.28
N GLU A 106 13.55 -8.30 -18.21
CA GLU A 106 13.80 -8.18 -19.66
C GLU A 106 13.90 -6.72 -20.11
N ASN A 107 13.22 -5.82 -19.41
CA ASN A 107 13.29 -4.39 -19.68
C ASN A 107 14.39 -3.65 -18.89
N GLY A 108 15.20 -4.37 -18.11
CA GLY A 108 16.30 -3.82 -17.33
C GLY A 108 15.87 -2.99 -16.13
N ILE A 109 14.67 -3.24 -15.59
CA ILE A 109 14.13 -2.54 -14.43
C ILE A 109 14.34 -3.44 -13.20
N ALA A 110 14.99 -2.91 -12.17
CA ALA A 110 15.16 -3.62 -10.92
C ALA A 110 13.82 -3.73 -10.16
N PHE A 111 13.67 -4.79 -9.35
CA PHE A 111 12.52 -4.97 -8.47
C PHE A 111 12.93 -5.70 -7.18
N PHE A 112 12.12 -5.56 -6.14
CA PHE A 112 12.34 -6.18 -4.84
C PHE A 112 11.03 -6.28 -4.04
N GLY A 113 11.05 -7.04 -2.95
CA GLY A 113 9.91 -7.16 -2.05
C GLY A 113 8.95 -8.30 -2.37
N ALA A 114 9.23 -9.09 -3.41
CA ALA A 114 8.56 -10.36 -3.67
C ALA A 114 9.55 -11.35 -4.28
N GLY A 115 9.27 -12.65 -4.20
CA GLY A 115 10.17 -13.66 -4.70
C GLY A 115 9.56 -15.06 -4.71
N LYS A 116 10.32 -16.03 -5.23
CA LYS A 116 9.97 -17.45 -5.24
C LYS A 116 10.05 -18.08 -3.86
N THR A 117 10.84 -17.51 -2.98
CA THR A 117 11.08 -17.99 -1.61
C THR A 117 11.04 -16.80 -0.65
N GLN A 118 10.85 -17.08 0.65
CA GLN A 118 10.92 -16.06 1.69
C GLN A 118 12.25 -15.31 1.66
N LYS A 119 13.37 -16.02 1.42
CA LYS A 119 14.70 -15.41 1.33
C LYS A 119 14.82 -14.41 0.18
N GLU A 120 14.22 -14.71 -0.99
CA GLU A 120 14.19 -13.80 -2.13
C GLU A 120 13.29 -12.60 -1.87
N ALA A 121 12.09 -12.84 -1.33
CA ALA A 121 11.13 -11.79 -1.03
C ALA A 121 11.63 -10.77 0.01
N LYS A 122 12.34 -11.22 1.04
CA LYS A 122 12.95 -10.41 2.11
C LYS A 122 14.15 -9.57 1.65
N LYS A 123 14.71 -9.86 0.47
CA LYS A 123 15.95 -9.20 0.04
C LYS A 123 15.72 -7.70 -0.17
N ALA A 124 16.41 -6.89 0.66
CA ALA A 124 16.42 -5.45 0.50
C ALA A 124 17.09 -5.04 -0.83
N HIS A 125 16.65 -3.92 -1.37
CA HIS A 125 17.28 -3.28 -2.51
C HIS A 125 18.31 -2.26 -2.02
N ILE A 126 19.59 -2.44 -2.44
CA ILE A 126 20.70 -1.57 -2.04
C ILE A 126 21.29 -0.96 -3.29
N PHE A 127 21.48 0.34 -3.27
CA PHE A 127 22.11 1.08 -4.37
C PHE A 127 22.99 2.22 -3.85
N THR A 128 23.91 2.69 -4.69
CA THR A 128 24.76 3.83 -4.36
C THR A 128 24.43 4.99 -5.27
N VAL A 129 24.24 6.16 -4.67
CA VAL A 129 23.94 7.41 -5.38
C VAL A 129 24.59 8.58 -4.65
N GLY A 130 25.27 9.47 -5.39
CA GLY A 130 25.99 10.59 -4.78
C GLY A 130 27.08 10.18 -3.76
N GLY A 131 27.64 8.97 -3.93
CA GLY A 131 28.64 8.41 -3.01
C GLY A 131 28.08 7.88 -1.69
N LYS A 132 26.75 7.86 -1.52
CA LYS A 132 26.05 7.32 -0.34
C LYS A 132 25.35 6.01 -0.66
N THR A 133 25.36 5.08 0.28
CA THR A 133 24.69 3.78 0.15
C THR A 133 23.30 3.86 0.75
N VAL A 134 22.27 3.58 -0.05
CA VAL A 134 20.87 3.61 0.35
C VAL A 134 20.30 2.20 0.32
N GLY A 135 19.67 1.79 1.42
CA GLY A 135 18.95 0.54 1.53
C GLY A 135 17.44 0.78 1.54
N VAL A 136 16.69 0.02 0.75
CA VAL A 136 15.23 0.06 0.74
C VAL A 136 14.69 -1.33 1.03
N TYR A 137 13.91 -1.46 2.09
CA TYR A 137 13.22 -2.70 2.48
C TYR A 137 11.73 -2.55 2.20
N ALA A 138 11.11 -3.51 1.54
CA ALA A 138 9.67 -3.50 1.29
C ALA A 138 9.00 -4.69 1.95
N CYS A 139 7.86 -4.45 2.60
CA CYS A 139 7.02 -5.49 3.19
C CYS A 139 5.53 -5.12 3.11
N VAL A 140 4.66 -6.12 3.22
CA VAL A 140 3.21 -5.98 3.10
C VAL A 140 2.48 -6.60 4.30
N GLU A 141 1.34 -6.05 4.69
CA GLU A 141 0.44 -6.69 5.67
C GLU A 141 -0.06 -8.05 5.16
N HIS A 142 -0.42 -8.94 6.08
CA HIS A 142 -0.89 -10.29 5.74
C HIS A 142 -2.26 -10.24 5.05
N GLU A 143 -2.23 -10.48 3.74
CA GLU A 143 -3.38 -10.72 2.90
C GLU A 143 -3.13 -11.98 2.03
N PHE A 144 -3.72 -12.03 0.83
CA PHE A 144 -3.66 -13.21 -0.06
C PHE A 144 -2.36 -13.33 -0.87
N SER A 145 -1.48 -12.32 -0.86
CA SER A 145 -0.31 -12.23 -1.73
C SER A 145 1.02 -12.58 -1.09
N VAL A 146 1.05 -12.96 0.20
CA VAL A 146 2.30 -13.18 0.92
C VAL A 146 2.99 -14.50 0.53
N VAL A 147 4.32 -14.47 0.52
CA VAL A 147 5.14 -15.67 0.32
C VAL A 147 4.99 -16.63 1.51
N THR A 148 4.96 -17.91 1.19
CA THR A 148 4.93 -18.98 2.21
C THR A 148 6.05 -19.98 1.96
N ASP A 149 6.17 -21.01 2.77
CA ASP A 149 7.12 -22.12 2.54
C ASP A 149 6.81 -22.91 1.25
N LYS A 150 5.60 -22.75 0.69
CA LYS A 150 5.11 -23.54 -0.45
C LYS A 150 4.82 -22.70 -1.68
N THR A 151 4.64 -21.40 -1.54
CA THR A 151 4.20 -20.51 -2.61
C THR A 151 5.07 -19.28 -2.70
N ALA A 152 5.36 -18.84 -3.92
CA ALA A 152 5.95 -17.53 -4.18
C ALA A 152 4.99 -16.41 -3.74
N GLY A 153 5.51 -15.20 -3.50
CA GLY A 153 4.68 -14.06 -3.12
C GLY A 153 5.47 -12.86 -2.61
N ALA A 154 4.74 -11.90 -2.08
CA ALA A 154 5.25 -10.69 -1.47
C ALA A 154 5.87 -10.95 -0.09
N ASN A 155 6.84 -10.15 0.30
CA ASN A 155 7.47 -10.21 1.63
C ASN A 155 6.47 -9.76 2.72
N PRO A 156 6.01 -10.65 3.61
CA PRO A 156 5.11 -10.26 4.69
C PRO A 156 5.83 -9.39 5.73
N PHE A 157 5.11 -8.48 6.36
CA PHE A 157 5.57 -7.87 7.59
C PHE A 157 5.48 -8.89 8.74
N ASP A 158 6.62 -9.29 9.28
CA ASP A 158 6.71 -10.11 10.48
C ASP A 158 7.18 -9.26 11.66
N PRO A 159 6.37 -9.12 12.74
CA PRO A 159 6.73 -8.29 13.88
C PRO A 159 7.97 -8.78 14.66
N LEU A 160 8.35 -10.04 14.48
CA LEU A 160 9.52 -10.65 15.13
C LEU A 160 10.79 -10.49 14.27
N GLU A 161 10.68 -10.67 12.95
CA GLU A 161 11.83 -10.71 12.04
C GLU A 161 12.07 -9.36 11.33
N THR A 162 11.02 -8.71 10.79
CA THR A 162 11.19 -7.48 10.00
C THR A 162 11.98 -6.37 10.72
N PRO A 163 11.77 -6.11 12.03
CA PRO A 163 12.57 -5.12 12.74
C PRO A 163 14.07 -5.47 12.80
N ASP A 164 14.41 -6.74 12.87
CA ASP A 164 15.81 -7.18 12.92
C ASP A 164 16.45 -7.13 11.53
N GLU A 165 15.73 -7.48 10.47
CA GLU A 165 16.16 -7.29 9.07
C GLU A 165 16.49 -5.81 8.78
N VAL A 166 15.66 -4.89 9.26
CA VAL A 166 15.92 -3.44 9.15
C VAL A 166 17.19 -3.03 9.91
N ALA A 167 17.39 -3.58 11.11
CA ALA A 167 18.58 -3.30 11.90
C ALA A 167 19.87 -3.83 11.22
N GLU A 168 19.82 -5.00 10.61
CA GLU A 168 20.95 -5.53 9.82
C GLU A 168 21.23 -4.66 8.58
N LEU A 169 20.20 -4.24 7.87
CA LEU A 169 20.34 -3.36 6.71
C LEU A 169 21.01 -2.02 7.08
N LYS A 170 20.63 -1.45 8.23
CA LYS A 170 21.22 -0.17 8.72
C LYS A 170 22.71 -0.25 9.00
N LYS A 171 23.26 -1.42 9.31
CA LYS A 171 24.71 -1.58 9.54
C LYS A 171 25.56 -1.34 8.29
N THR A 172 24.94 -1.46 7.10
CA THR A 172 25.64 -1.42 5.82
C THR A 172 25.22 -0.25 4.93
N CYS A 173 24.20 0.51 5.34
CA CYS A 173 23.66 1.62 4.56
C CYS A 173 23.71 2.94 5.33
N ASP A 174 24.04 4.02 4.64
CA ASP A 174 24.02 5.36 5.19
C ASP A 174 22.58 5.80 5.50
N TYR A 175 21.62 5.39 4.64
CA TYR A 175 20.20 5.70 4.78
C TYR A 175 19.34 4.47 4.51
N VAL A 176 18.35 4.23 5.36
CA VAL A 176 17.44 3.09 5.23
C VAL A 176 16.00 3.58 5.13
N THR A 177 15.33 3.22 4.04
CA THR A 177 13.91 3.45 3.83
C THR A 177 13.14 2.13 3.95
N VAL A 178 12.02 2.13 4.67
CA VAL A 178 11.07 1.01 4.68
C VAL A 178 9.81 1.43 3.93
N LEU A 179 9.46 0.67 2.89
CA LEU A 179 8.18 0.76 2.19
C LEU A 179 7.24 -0.28 2.82
N TYR A 180 6.29 0.19 3.61
CA TYR A 180 5.31 -0.64 4.30
C TYR A 180 3.98 -0.58 3.56
N HIS A 181 3.63 -1.62 2.83
CA HIS A 181 2.36 -1.68 2.12
C HIS A 181 1.27 -2.19 3.05
N GLY A 182 0.54 -1.27 3.66
CA GLY A 182 -0.48 -1.60 4.65
C GLY A 182 -1.10 -0.37 5.31
N GLY A 183 -2.01 -0.65 6.22
CA GLY A 183 -2.89 0.32 6.85
C GLY A 183 -4.30 0.27 6.27
N LYS A 184 -5.26 0.97 6.87
CA LYS A 184 -6.66 0.89 6.42
C LYS A 184 -6.89 1.76 5.19
N GLU A 185 -7.38 1.17 4.11
CA GLU A 185 -7.82 1.88 2.90
C GLU A 185 -8.78 3.02 3.25
N HIS A 186 -8.59 4.16 2.57
CA HIS A 186 -9.40 5.37 2.67
C HIS A 186 -9.43 6.01 4.08
N TYR A 187 -8.45 5.67 4.93
CA TYR A 187 -8.29 6.26 6.25
C TYR A 187 -6.95 7.02 6.33
N ARG A 188 -7.02 8.31 6.59
CA ARG A 188 -5.88 9.26 6.50
C ARG A 188 -4.99 9.31 7.74
N TYR A 189 -5.33 8.59 8.79
CA TYR A 189 -4.55 8.53 10.03
C TYR A 189 -4.01 7.11 10.26
N PRO A 190 -2.90 6.95 10.99
CA PRO A 190 -2.49 5.62 11.40
C PRO A 190 -3.51 5.01 12.38
N SER A 191 -3.69 3.69 12.34
CA SER A 191 -4.23 3.01 13.50
C SER A 191 -3.21 3.07 14.66
N PRO A 192 -3.64 2.93 15.93
CA PRO A 192 -2.69 2.85 17.06
C PRO A 192 -1.64 1.76 16.89
N ARG A 193 -2.01 0.62 16.28
CA ARG A 193 -1.09 -0.49 15.98
C ARG A 193 -0.10 -0.12 14.88
N LEU A 194 -0.56 0.43 13.75
CA LEU A 194 0.32 0.85 12.66
C LEU A 194 1.36 1.86 13.14
N ARG A 195 0.91 2.85 13.95
CA ARG A 195 1.81 3.83 14.56
C ARG A 195 2.92 3.16 15.38
N LYS A 196 2.56 2.19 16.23
CA LYS A 196 3.51 1.43 17.04
C LYS A 196 4.49 0.62 16.17
N VAL A 197 4.01 0.01 15.10
CA VAL A 197 4.84 -0.74 14.14
C VAL A 197 5.85 0.19 13.46
N CYS A 198 5.40 1.28 12.86
CA CYS A 198 6.28 2.21 12.15
C CYS A 198 7.34 2.83 13.09
N ARG A 199 6.96 3.21 14.31
CA ARG A 199 7.92 3.68 15.32
C ARG A 199 8.96 2.62 15.68
N LYS A 200 8.55 1.34 15.78
CA LYS A 200 9.48 0.24 16.03
C LYS A 200 10.49 0.06 14.90
N LEU A 201 10.10 0.27 13.65
CA LEU A 201 11.03 0.23 12.52
C LEU A 201 12.05 1.37 12.58
N ILE A 202 11.63 2.58 12.98
CA ILE A 202 12.56 3.70 13.25
C ILE A 202 13.51 3.35 14.40
N ASP A 203 13.01 2.84 15.52
CA ASP A 203 13.84 2.41 16.65
C ASP A 203 14.89 1.35 16.28
N LYS A 204 14.66 0.63 15.19
CA LYS A 204 15.56 -0.40 14.66
C LYS A 204 16.48 0.13 13.53
N GLY A 205 16.44 1.42 13.24
CA GLY A 205 17.40 2.07 12.36
C GLY A 205 16.87 2.45 10.98
N ALA A 206 15.57 2.33 10.72
CA ALA A 206 15.00 3.00 9.54
C ALA A 206 15.07 4.52 9.73
N ASP A 207 15.53 5.22 8.70
CA ASP A 207 15.53 6.69 8.67
C ASP A 207 14.20 7.24 8.15
N LEU A 208 13.54 6.46 7.30
CA LEU A 208 12.25 6.80 6.69
C LEU A 208 11.36 5.56 6.60
N VAL A 209 10.12 5.66 7.07
CA VAL A 209 9.08 4.64 6.87
C VAL A 209 7.95 5.26 6.06
N ILE A 210 7.57 4.66 4.94
CA ILE A 210 6.50 5.12 4.08
C ILE A 210 5.43 4.04 4.02
N CYS A 211 4.22 4.35 4.49
CA CYS A 211 3.05 3.49 4.32
C CYS A 211 2.39 3.77 2.97
N GLN A 212 2.06 2.71 2.25
CA GLN A 212 1.31 2.70 0.99
C GLN A 212 0.02 1.90 1.17
N HIS A 213 -0.78 1.59 0.14
CA HIS A 213 -2.03 0.83 0.26
C HIS A 213 -3.27 1.64 0.67
N SER A 214 -3.15 2.63 1.52
CA SER A 214 -4.33 3.38 2.01
C SER A 214 -5.04 4.20 0.92
N HIS A 215 -4.42 4.37 -0.24
CA HIS A 215 -4.87 5.15 -1.40
C HIS A 215 -5.24 6.60 -1.05
N CYS A 216 -4.70 7.12 0.04
CA CYS A 216 -4.90 8.51 0.43
C CYS A 216 -3.64 9.09 1.08
N ILE A 217 -3.42 10.39 0.89
CA ILE A 217 -2.39 11.12 1.61
C ILE A 217 -2.78 11.18 3.09
N GLY A 218 -1.98 10.56 3.94
CA GLY A 218 -2.20 10.47 5.38
C GLY A 218 -1.62 11.64 6.16
N ALA A 219 -0.77 11.32 7.12
CA ALA A 219 -0.05 12.23 7.99
C ALA A 219 1.44 11.86 8.02
N LYS A 220 2.30 12.72 8.53
CA LYS A 220 3.68 12.37 8.88
C LYS A 220 3.93 12.49 10.38
N GLU A 221 4.97 11.83 10.83
CA GLU A 221 5.49 11.94 12.19
C GLU A 221 7.03 11.96 12.16
N GLU A 222 7.64 12.92 12.85
CA GLU A 222 9.05 12.86 13.19
C GLU A 222 9.20 12.12 14.51
N TYR A 223 9.93 11.02 14.52
CA TYR A 223 10.05 10.16 15.68
C TYR A 223 11.47 9.62 15.81
N ASN A 224 12.10 9.87 16.95
CA ASN A 224 13.42 9.32 17.34
C ASN A 224 14.50 9.47 16.25
N GLY A 225 14.53 10.61 15.55
CA GLY A 225 15.51 10.93 14.51
C GLY A 225 15.15 10.46 13.11
N GLY A 226 14.05 9.72 12.94
CA GLY A 226 13.53 9.31 11.63
C GLY A 226 12.16 9.91 11.32
N THR A 227 11.73 9.75 10.06
CA THR A 227 10.45 10.24 9.56
C THR A 227 9.54 9.08 9.21
N ILE A 228 8.25 9.19 9.56
CA ILE A 228 7.20 8.24 9.17
C ILE A 228 6.15 8.97 8.36
N VAL A 229 5.75 8.41 7.21
CA VAL A 229 4.64 8.89 6.37
C VAL A 229 3.55 7.85 6.35
N TYR A 230 2.40 8.12 6.99
CA TYR A 230 1.30 7.17 7.20
C TYR A 230 0.31 7.06 6.04
N GLY A 231 0.71 7.38 4.85
CA GLY A 231 -0.07 7.26 3.63
C GLY A 231 0.48 8.19 2.56
N GLN A 232 0.91 7.58 1.46
CA GLN A 232 1.50 8.31 0.33
C GLN A 232 0.45 8.64 -0.74
N GLY A 233 -0.73 8.00 -0.71
CA GLY A 233 -1.75 8.11 -1.75
C GLY A 233 -1.37 7.31 -3.00
N ASN A 234 -1.94 7.69 -4.16
CA ASN A 234 -1.66 7.06 -5.44
C ASN A 234 -0.74 7.93 -6.30
N PHE A 235 0.21 7.29 -7.01
CA PHE A 235 0.92 7.99 -8.07
C PHE A 235 0.07 8.00 -9.35
N LEU A 236 -0.24 6.82 -9.89
CA LEU A 236 -1.10 6.68 -11.06
C LEU A 236 -1.92 5.40 -10.94
N PHE A 237 -3.14 5.52 -10.43
CA PHE A 237 -4.07 4.42 -10.26
C PHE A 237 -5.50 4.92 -10.49
N ASP A 238 -6.00 4.78 -11.72
CA ASP A 238 -7.33 5.26 -12.10
C ASP A 238 -8.37 4.15 -11.99
N MET A 239 -8.84 3.88 -10.76
CA MET A 239 -9.89 2.89 -10.50
C MET A 239 -11.14 3.52 -9.87
N LEU A 240 -10.96 4.38 -8.86
CA LEU A 240 -12.06 5.01 -8.15
C LEU A 240 -12.05 6.54 -8.30
N GLN A 241 -13.26 7.13 -8.21
CA GLN A 241 -13.45 8.57 -8.32
C GLN A 241 -13.69 9.26 -6.96
N THR A 242 -13.31 8.59 -5.85
CA THR A 242 -13.42 9.16 -4.51
C THR A 242 -12.33 10.21 -4.29
N GLU A 243 -12.55 11.14 -3.37
CA GLU A 243 -11.60 12.23 -3.06
C GLU A 243 -10.22 11.70 -2.66
N CYS A 244 -10.16 10.60 -1.92
CA CYS A 244 -8.89 9.96 -1.52
C CYS A 244 -8.03 9.54 -2.73
N TRP A 245 -8.65 9.11 -3.82
CA TRP A 245 -7.96 8.59 -5.01
C TRP A 245 -7.46 9.68 -5.97
N GLN A 246 -7.71 10.95 -5.67
CA GLN A 246 -7.38 12.04 -6.59
C GLN A 246 -5.97 12.61 -6.36
N THR A 247 -5.30 12.21 -5.28
CA THR A 247 -4.03 12.83 -4.88
C THR A 247 -3.02 11.81 -4.38
N GLY A 248 -1.74 12.13 -4.57
CA GLY A 248 -0.62 11.39 -4.02
C GLY A 248 0.56 12.32 -3.71
N LEU A 249 1.58 11.76 -3.06
CA LEU A 249 2.84 12.44 -2.77
C LEU A 249 3.99 11.71 -3.46
N LEU A 250 4.79 12.45 -4.24
CA LEU A 250 6.17 12.06 -4.48
C LEU A 250 7.02 12.53 -3.30
N ILE A 251 7.85 11.65 -2.78
CA ILE A 251 8.81 11.96 -1.72
C ILE A 251 10.17 12.10 -2.37
N LYS A 252 10.79 13.28 -2.22
CA LYS A 252 12.12 13.57 -2.74
C LYS A 252 13.11 13.65 -1.59
N LEU A 253 14.25 12.98 -1.74
CA LEU A 253 15.41 13.08 -0.86
C LEU A 253 16.54 13.79 -1.60
N ASP A 254 17.15 14.77 -0.94
CA ASP A 254 18.32 15.49 -1.44
C ASP A 254 19.65 14.89 -0.97
N ASP A 255 20.77 15.61 -1.18
CA ASP A 255 22.12 15.16 -0.81
C ASP A 255 22.30 14.90 0.70
N ASP A 256 21.53 15.56 1.54
CA ASP A 256 21.54 15.39 3.00
C ASP A 256 20.37 14.54 3.51
N PHE A 257 19.68 13.84 2.58
CA PHE A 257 18.47 13.07 2.85
C PHE A 257 17.31 13.90 3.42
N LYS A 258 17.32 15.21 3.17
CA LYS A 258 16.20 16.08 3.53
C LYS A 258 15.00 15.77 2.65
N ILE A 259 13.86 15.65 3.30
CA ILE A 259 12.61 15.24 2.65
C ILE A 259 11.87 16.47 2.11
N GLU A 260 11.49 16.41 0.83
CA GLU A 260 10.54 17.30 0.19
C GLU A 260 9.30 16.48 -0.25
N TYR A 261 8.10 16.99 0.08
CA TYR A 261 6.83 16.39 -0.33
C TYR A 261 6.31 17.14 -1.56
N ILE A 262 6.17 16.42 -2.67
CA ILE A 262 5.70 16.97 -3.94
C ILE A 262 4.31 16.36 -4.24
N PRO A 263 3.22 17.13 -4.04
CA PRO A 263 1.88 16.66 -4.36
C PRO A 263 1.70 16.42 -5.85
N VAL A 264 1.06 15.30 -6.16
CA VAL A 264 0.57 14.98 -7.50
C VAL A 264 -0.94 14.81 -7.46
N VAL A 265 -1.58 15.14 -8.57
CA VAL A 265 -3.04 15.07 -8.72
C VAL A 265 -3.40 14.23 -9.93
N LYS A 266 -4.50 13.49 -9.82
CA LYS A 266 -5.07 12.75 -10.93
C LYS A 266 -5.71 13.73 -11.93
N ASP A 267 -5.38 13.57 -13.19
CA ASP A 267 -6.01 14.26 -14.31
C ASP A 267 -6.64 13.20 -15.24
N LYS A 268 -7.94 12.93 -15.05
CA LYS A 268 -8.65 11.82 -15.69
C LYS A 268 -7.97 10.48 -15.39
N ASN A 269 -7.36 9.85 -16.38
CA ASN A 269 -6.63 8.59 -16.28
C ASN A 269 -5.08 8.77 -16.24
N CYS A 270 -4.61 9.96 -15.97
CA CYS A 270 -3.22 10.41 -15.97
C CYS A 270 -2.88 11.11 -14.65
N VAL A 271 -1.64 11.49 -14.46
CA VAL A 271 -1.14 12.18 -13.26
C VAL A 271 -0.38 13.45 -13.64
N ARG A 272 -0.50 14.49 -12.81
CA ARG A 272 0.19 15.79 -12.96
C ARG A 272 0.79 16.24 -11.63
N ILE A 273 1.79 17.10 -11.68
CA ILE A 273 2.17 17.87 -10.48
C ILE A 273 0.98 18.79 -10.13
N ALA A 274 0.68 18.89 -8.85
CA ALA A 274 -0.35 19.78 -8.36
C ALA A 274 0.03 21.25 -8.65
N ASP A 275 -0.91 22.06 -9.13
CA ASP A 275 -0.69 23.51 -9.22
C ASP A 275 -0.50 24.14 -7.83
N GLU A 276 -0.07 25.39 -7.77
CA GLU A 276 0.28 26.06 -6.50
C GLU A 276 -0.89 26.08 -5.50
N LYS A 277 -2.13 26.22 -5.97
CA LYS A 277 -3.32 26.20 -5.13
C LYS A 277 -3.60 24.80 -4.59
N GLN A 278 -3.61 23.80 -5.46
CA GLN A 278 -3.79 22.39 -5.10
C GLN A 278 -2.69 21.93 -4.15
N LYS A 279 -1.44 22.31 -4.42
CA LYS A 279 -0.29 22.01 -3.58
C LYS A 279 -0.46 22.58 -2.17
N ALA A 280 -0.87 23.84 -2.07
CA ALA A 280 -1.13 24.46 -0.78
C ALA A 280 -2.23 23.72 0.00
N GLU A 281 -3.38 23.45 -0.64
CA GLU A 281 -4.51 22.74 -0.01
C GLU A 281 -4.13 21.32 0.44
N ILE A 282 -3.38 20.58 -0.38
CA ILE A 282 -2.94 19.22 -0.06
C ILE A 282 -1.94 19.22 1.11
N LEU A 283 -0.95 20.10 1.06
CA LEU A 283 0.09 20.17 2.09
C LEU A 283 -0.44 20.73 3.41
N ASP A 284 -1.33 21.73 3.38
CA ASP A 284 -1.99 22.22 4.61
C ASP A 284 -2.78 21.11 5.29
N GLY A 285 -3.55 20.33 4.52
CA GLY A 285 -4.26 19.17 5.04
C GLY A 285 -3.32 18.08 5.59
N PHE A 286 -2.21 17.82 4.91
CA PHE A 286 -1.19 16.87 5.33
C PHE A 286 -0.53 17.31 6.65
N TYR A 287 -0.07 18.54 6.75
CA TYR A 287 0.58 19.07 7.96
C TYR A 287 -0.39 19.17 9.14
N LYS A 288 -1.64 19.60 8.91
CA LYS A 288 -2.67 19.60 9.95
C LYS A 288 -2.88 18.21 10.56
N ARG A 289 -3.03 17.18 9.71
CA ARG A 289 -3.15 15.79 10.20
C ARG A 289 -1.88 15.33 10.92
N SER A 290 -0.73 15.80 10.49
CA SER A 290 0.55 15.48 11.12
C SER A 290 0.65 16.04 12.53
N GLU A 291 0.21 17.29 12.76
CA GLU A 291 0.09 17.87 14.09
C GLU A 291 -0.90 17.11 14.98
N GLU A 292 -2.05 16.73 14.42
CA GLU A 292 -3.04 15.91 15.15
C GLU A 292 -2.46 14.53 15.54
N CYS A 293 -1.59 13.94 14.72
CA CYS A 293 -0.93 12.66 15.00
C CYS A 293 0.10 12.72 16.13
N LEU A 294 0.53 13.89 16.59
CA LEU A 294 1.42 14.01 17.76
C LEU A 294 0.73 13.56 19.05
N SER A 295 -0.59 13.72 19.14
CA SER A 295 -1.40 13.28 20.29
C SER A 295 -1.84 11.82 20.13
N GLN A 296 -1.39 10.96 21.06
CA GLN A 296 -1.85 9.55 21.10
C GLN A 296 -3.37 9.47 21.34
N GLU A 297 -3.89 10.28 22.25
CA GLU A 297 -5.33 10.34 22.56
C GLU A 297 -6.15 10.71 21.32
N LEU A 298 -5.67 11.66 20.52
CA LEU A 298 -6.37 12.09 19.32
C LEU A 298 -6.34 11.01 18.22
N VAL A 299 -5.22 10.30 18.05
CA VAL A 299 -5.11 9.15 17.15
C VAL A 299 -6.09 8.05 17.55
N GLU A 300 -6.16 7.70 18.85
CA GLU A 300 -7.08 6.69 19.36
C GLU A 300 -8.54 7.10 19.16
N LYS A 301 -8.86 8.37 19.45
CA LYS A 301 -10.20 8.91 19.23
C LYS A 301 -10.60 8.87 17.75
N LYS A 302 -9.75 9.37 16.84
CA LYS A 302 -10.00 9.37 15.39
C LYS A 302 -10.22 7.94 14.88
N TYR A 303 -9.45 6.98 15.38
CA TYR A 303 -9.59 5.58 15.01
C TYR A 303 -10.89 4.96 15.55
N ALA A 304 -11.28 5.28 16.80
CA ALA A 304 -12.55 4.85 17.36
C ALA A 304 -13.74 5.45 16.60
N ASP A 305 -13.69 6.74 16.25
CA ASP A 305 -14.72 7.42 15.45
C ASP A 305 -14.86 6.75 14.07
N PHE A 306 -13.74 6.42 13.44
CA PHE A 306 -13.74 5.70 12.13
C PHE A 306 -14.29 4.27 12.28
N ALA A 307 -13.87 3.53 13.33
CA ALA A 307 -14.39 2.18 13.61
C ALA A 307 -15.91 2.19 13.81
N GLU A 308 -16.46 3.24 14.47
CA GLU A 308 -17.90 3.41 14.61
C GLU A 308 -18.61 3.53 13.26
N THR A 309 -18.01 4.20 12.27
CA THR A 309 -18.58 4.27 10.90
C THR A 309 -18.55 2.93 10.18
N MET A 310 -17.57 2.06 10.48
CA MET A 310 -17.34 0.78 9.81
C MET A 310 -17.99 -0.42 10.52
N LYS A 311 -18.48 -0.25 11.73
CA LYS A 311 -18.98 -1.36 12.57
C LYS A 311 -20.04 -2.23 11.90
N ASP A 312 -21.03 -1.60 11.25
CA ASP A 312 -22.13 -2.32 10.59
C ASP A 312 -21.62 -3.11 9.37
N TYR A 313 -20.62 -2.55 8.65
CA TYR A 313 -19.97 -3.25 7.54
C TYR A 313 -19.28 -4.53 8.01
N TYR A 314 -18.43 -4.44 9.03
CA TYR A 314 -17.70 -5.60 9.55
C TYR A 314 -18.63 -6.60 10.24
N ALA A 315 -19.60 -6.14 11.02
CA ALA A 315 -20.58 -7.02 11.66
C ALA A 315 -21.37 -7.85 10.63
N LEU A 316 -21.84 -7.24 9.54
CA LEU A 316 -22.53 -7.96 8.47
C LEU A 316 -21.60 -8.89 7.69
N SER A 317 -20.34 -8.53 7.53
CA SER A 317 -19.34 -9.38 6.85
C SER A 317 -19.03 -10.63 7.67
N LEU A 318 -18.83 -10.49 8.99
CA LEU A 318 -18.64 -11.61 9.91
C LEU A 318 -19.83 -12.60 9.95
N LEU A 319 -21.04 -12.12 9.65
CA LEU A 319 -22.21 -13.02 9.52
C LEU A 319 -22.21 -13.82 8.21
N CYS A 320 -21.22 -13.64 7.35
CA CYS A 320 -21.09 -14.28 6.03
C CYS A 320 -22.37 -14.19 5.17
N ARG A 321 -23.22 -13.19 5.44
CA ARG A 321 -24.47 -13.03 4.70
C ARG A 321 -24.24 -12.30 3.40
N LYS A 322 -24.48 -12.97 2.28
CA LYS A 322 -24.49 -12.34 0.95
C LYS A 322 -25.46 -11.15 1.00
N ARG A 323 -24.98 -9.95 0.68
CA ARG A 323 -25.81 -8.75 0.51
C ARG A 323 -26.59 -8.85 -0.80
N THR A 324 -27.62 -9.72 -0.84
CA THR A 324 -28.49 -9.92 -1.99
C THR A 324 -29.14 -8.60 -2.39
N PHE A 325 -29.61 -8.52 -3.62
CA PHE A 325 -30.37 -7.35 -4.12
C PHE A 325 -31.53 -7.01 -3.17
N LEU A 326 -32.28 -8.01 -2.70
CA LEU A 326 -33.39 -7.83 -1.77
C LEU A 326 -32.90 -7.24 -0.43
N PHE A 327 -31.77 -7.72 0.11
CA PHE A 327 -31.18 -7.18 1.33
C PHE A 327 -30.82 -5.67 1.15
N ARG A 328 -30.19 -5.33 0.03
CA ARG A 328 -29.82 -3.94 -0.29
C ARG A 328 -31.06 -3.05 -0.46
N ALA A 329 -32.08 -3.54 -1.16
CA ALA A 329 -33.34 -2.81 -1.35
C ALA A 329 -34.05 -2.55 -0.02
N LEU A 330 -34.24 -3.58 0.84
CA LEU A 330 -34.84 -3.46 2.16
C LEU A 330 -34.05 -2.50 3.05
N ASN A 331 -32.71 -2.60 3.03
CA ASN A 331 -31.87 -1.70 3.81
C ASN A 331 -31.97 -0.24 3.36
N LYS A 332 -32.06 0.00 2.04
CA LYS A 332 -32.27 1.34 1.46
C LYS A 332 -33.63 1.92 1.86
N ILE A 333 -34.71 1.14 1.70
CA ILE A 333 -36.08 1.55 2.05
C ILE A 333 -36.22 1.86 3.54
N THR A 334 -35.56 1.08 4.38
CA THR A 334 -35.61 1.25 5.84
C THR A 334 -34.55 2.21 6.40
N HIS A 335 -33.81 2.92 5.52
CA HIS A 335 -32.74 3.85 5.91
C HIS A 335 -31.73 3.20 6.89
N GLY A 336 -31.30 1.96 6.60
CA GLY A 336 -30.33 1.23 7.42
C GLY A 336 -30.91 0.50 8.65
N ARG A 337 -32.21 0.67 8.96
CA ARG A 337 -32.83 0.00 10.13
C ARG A 337 -32.88 -1.50 10.01
N PHE A 338 -33.02 -2.04 8.78
CA PHE A 338 -33.03 -3.47 8.53
C PHE A 338 -31.69 -4.12 8.88
N SER A 339 -30.58 -3.56 8.42
CA SER A 339 -29.24 -4.08 8.78
C SER A 339 -28.98 -4.03 10.27
N LYS A 340 -29.36 -2.93 10.94
CA LYS A 340 -29.22 -2.79 12.41
C LYS A 340 -30.06 -3.86 13.16
N ALA A 341 -31.25 -4.16 12.69
CA ALA A 341 -32.08 -5.22 13.29
C ALA A 341 -31.44 -6.60 13.13
N VAL A 342 -30.89 -6.89 11.94
CA VAL A 342 -30.16 -8.15 11.67
C VAL A 342 -28.93 -8.25 12.58
N ILE A 343 -28.12 -7.22 12.68
CA ILE A 343 -26.94 -7.18 13.56
C ILE A 343 -27.37 -7.40 15.03
N LYS A 344 -28.35 -6.65 15.52
CA LYS A 344 -28.86 -6.81 16.88
C LYS A 344 -29.35 -8.21 17.20
N LYS A 345 -30.00 -8.89 16.25
CA LYS A 345 -30.47 -10.27 16.40
C LYS A 345 -29.34 -11.29 16.52
N HIS A 346 -28.24 -11.09 15.76
CA HIS A 346 -27.17 -12.09 15.61
C HIS A 346 -25.89 -11.77 16.40
N PHE A 347 -25.77 -10.58 17.01
CA PHE A 347 -24.65 -10.18 17.86
C PHE A 347 -25.13 -9.88 19.28
N THR A 348 -25.41 -10.94 20.03
CA THR A 348 -25.64 -10.80 21.48
C THR A 348 -24.34 -10.40 22.19
N LYS A 349 -24.42 -10.02 23.46
CA LYS A 349 -23.21 -9.72 24.26
C LYS A 349 -22.26 -10.94 24.30
N SER A 350 -22.82 -12.14 24.41
CA SER A 350 -22.02 -13.40 24.42
C SER A 350 -21.32 -13.62 23.07
N ASP A 351 -22.02 -13.40 21.94
CA ASP A 351 -21.42 -13.62 20.62
C ASP A 351 -20.27 -12.66 20.35
N LYS A 352 -20.41 -11.38 20.73
CA LYS A 352 -19.33 -10.39 20.64
C LYS A 352 -18.10 -10.82 21.44
N LEU A 353 -18.29 -11.28 22.68
CA LEU A 353 -17.18 -11.73 23.52
C LEU A 353 -16.46 -12.96 22.94
N LYS A 354 -17.19 -13.90 22.33
CA LYS A 354 -16.58 -15.05 21.63
C LYS A 354 -15.75 -14.60 20.42
N ILE A 355 -16.31 -13.72 19.58
CA ILE A 355 -15.62 -13.21 18.40
C ILE A 355 -14.35 -12.46 18.81
N ILE A 356 -14.42 -11.58 19.80
CA ILE A 356 -13.25 -10.85 20.33
C ILE A 356 -12.20 -11.85 20.81
N ASN A 357 -12.59 -12.86 21.60
CA ASN A 357 -11.65 -13.85 22.10
C ASN A 357 -10.96 -14.65 20.96
N PHE A 358 -11.68 -14.97 19.89
CA PHE A 358 -11.09 -15.69 18.74
C PHE A 358 -10.17 -14.82 17.89
N ILE A 359 -10.39 -13.50 17.86
CA ILE A 359 -9.54 -12.56 17.12
C ILE A 359 -8.30 -12.16 17.94
N GLU A 360 -8.45 -11.93 19.25
CA GLU A 360 -7.37 -11.39 20.09
C GLU A 360 -6.45 -12.45 20.67
N CYS A 361 -6.96 -13.65 20.96
CA CYS A 361 -6.14 -14.73 21.50
C CYS A 361 -5.38 -15.44 20.37
N GLU A 362 -4.06 -15.35 20.38
CA GLU A 362 -3.16 -15.89 19.35
C GLU A 362 -3.44 -17.37 19.07
N ALA A 363 -3.57 -18.20 20.13
CA ALA A 363 -3.82 -19.62 20.00
C ALA A 363 -5.18 -19.95 19.34
N HIS A 364 -6.22 -19.15 19.63
CA HIS A 364 -7.53 -19.32 18.98
C HIS A 364 -7.51 -18.81 17.55
N ASN A 365 -6.82 -17.67 17.30
CA ASN A 365 -6.70 -17.08 15.97
C ASN A 365 -5.98 -18.03 14.99
N GLU A 366 -4.84 -18.59 15.41
CA GLU A 366 -4.08 -19.56 14.61
C GLU A 366 -4.91 -20.80 14.26
N LEU A 367 -5.62 -21.37 15.26
CA LEU A 367 -6.48 -22.56 15.04
C LEU A 367 -7.69 -22.22 14.16
N LEU A 368 -8.30 -21.04 14.32
CA LEU A 368 -9.43 -20.60 13.50
C LEU A 368 -9.02 -20.45 12.04
N LEU A 369 -7.93 -19.77 11.77
CA LEU A 369 -7.39 -19.59 10.40
C LEU A 369 -7.09 -20.96 9.77
N LYS A 370 -6.42 -21.84 10.52
CA LYS A 370 -6.10 -23.19 10.02
C LYS A 370 -7.34 -24.05 9.78
N GLY A 371 -8.36 -23.91 10.63
CA GLY A 371 -9.63 -24.59 10.46
C GLY A 371 -10.41 -24.11 9.24
N LEU A 372 -10.41 -22.80 8.98
CA LEU A 372 -11.07 -22.23 7.80
C LEU A 372 -10.45 -22.75 6.50
N ASP A 373 -9.14 -22.94 6.43
CA ASP A 373 -8.45 -23.54 5.27
C ASP A 373 -8.90 -24.98 4.95
N THR A 374 -9.61 -25.64 5.83
CA THR A 374 -10.01 -27.05 5.68
C THR A 374 -11.51 -27.24 5.45
N ILE A 375 -12.31 -26.17 5.52
CA ILE A 375 -13.78 -26.28 5.41
C ILE A 375 -14.23 -26.77 4.02
N ASP A 376 -13.49 -26.40 2.96
CA ASP A 376 -13.83 -26.75 1.57
C ASP A 376 -13.05 -27.97 1.04
N LYS A 377 -12.33 -28.67 1.91
CA LYS A 377 -11.58 -29.90 1.61
C LYS A 377 -12.30 -31.12 2.17
#